data_63f62766cff24ac66be1e746f867cdae
#
_entry.id   63f62766cff24ac66be1e746f867cdae
#
_cell.length_a   1.000
_cell.length_b   1.000
_cell.length_c   1.000
_cell.angle_alpha   90.00
_cell.angle_beta   90.00
_cell.angle_gamma   90.00
#
_symmetry.space_group_name_H-M   'P 1'
#
loop_
_entity.id
_entity.type
_entity.pdbx_description
1 polymer ?
#
loop_
_entity_poly.entity_id
_entity_poly.type
_entity_poly.pdbx_seq_one_letter_code
_entity_poly.pdbx_strand_id
1 'polypeptide(L)'
;LVPALRQAGLVVEVQTGWVDDLVDLFNRSTVYLYDSAEYWRGRGVTEGFGLPPLEALACGCVVFSSLNHALADFGDPGHTLHQIGCGRLGFDLERIQDAVAAPQRWRPSDNRLEALLQECSEAALLERWRDAFTQLDALKAVSGPPLSTPPTWRLRLQQLLARLQRVVNRLPGWPCR
;
A
#
# COMPACT_ATOMS: atom_id res chain seq x y z
N LEU A 1 -9.52 2.50 16.35
CA LEU A 1 -8.50 1.53 16.75
C LEU A 1 -7.53 2.16 17.77
N VAL A 2 -6.81 3.26 17.44
CA VAL A 2 -5.78 3.88 18.32
C VAL A 2 -6.28 4.17 19.75
N PRO A 3 -7.45 4.81 19.98
CA PRO A 3 -7.92 5.02 21.36
C PRO A 3 -8.12 3.72 22.13
N ALA A 4 -8.64 2.68 21.46
CA ALA A 4 -8.87 1.37 22.10
C ALA A 4 -7.55 0.67 22.48
N LEU A 5 -6.53 0.77 21.62
CA LEU A 5 -5.19 0.22 21.94
C LEU A 5 -4.58 0.91 23.14
N ARG A 6 -4.67 2.24 23.23
CA ARG A 6 -4.19 3.01 24.39
C ARG A 6 -4.96 2.68 25.68
N GLN A 7 -6.29 2.51 25.59
CA GLN A 7 -7.11 2.07 26.73
C GLN A 7 -6.73 0.66 27.19
N ALA A 8 -6.28 -0.17 26.29
CA ALA A 8 -5.76 -1.51 26.58
C ALA A 8 -4.31 -1.53 27.14
N GLY A 9 -3.74 -0.34 27.42
CA GLY A 9 -2.41 -0.19 28.01
C GLY A 9 -1.25 -0.28 27.04
N LEU A 10 -1.49 -0.27 25.75
CA LEU A 10 -0.42 -0.29 24.75
C LEU A 10 0.15 1.13 24.51
N VAL A 11 1.47 1.21 24.37
CA VAL A 11 2.14 2.43 23.93
C VAL A 11 1.97 2.58 22.44
N VAL A 12 1.23 3.61 22.01
CA VAL A 12 0.94 3.85 20.59
C VAL A 12 1.46 5.21 20.18
N GLU A 13 2.46 5.22 19.33
CA GLU A 13 2.96 6.40 18.63
C GLU A 13 2.20 6.57 17.31
N VAL A 14 1.72 7.77 17.02
CA VAL A 14 0.99 8.09 15.78
C VAL A 14 1.80 9.07 14.98
N GLN A 15 2.23 8.66 13.81
CA GLN A 15 2.97 9.51 12.88
C GLN A 15 2.00 10.17 11.89
N THR A 16 2.00 11.49 11.84
CA THR A 16 1.13 12.29 10.97
C THR A 16 1.89 13.21 10.03
N GLY A 17 3.21 13.22 10.11
CA GLY A 17 4.09 14.08 9.33
C GLY A 17 5.32 13.36 8.82
N TRP A 18 6.28 14.14 8.36
CA TRP A 18 7.58 13.63 7.93
C TRP A 18 8.34 12.99 9.10
N VAL A 19 8.99 11.88 8.84
CA VAL A 19 9.86 11.17 9.77
C VAL A 19 11.26 11.14 9.17
N ASP A 20 12.23 11.71 9.87
CA ASP A 20 13.61 11.83 9.38
C ASP A 20 14.32 10.47 9.29
N ASP A 21 14.06 9.59 10.24
CA ASP A 21 14.63 8.23 10.30
C ASP A 21 13.51 7.19 10.50
N LEU A 22 12.98 6.67 9.38
CA LEU A 22 12.00 5.60 9.38
C LEU A 22 12.58 4.27 9.85
N VAL A 23 13.85 4.02 9.58
CA VAL A 23 14.51 2.77 9.97
C VAL A 23 14.62 2.70 11.49
N ASP A 24 15.04 3.79 12.16
CA ASP A 24 15.04 3.86 13.62
C ASP A 24 13.63 3.66 14.20
N LEU A 25 12.64 4.36 13.63
CA LEU A 25 11.25 4.24 14.06
C LEU A 25 10.75 2.79 13.98
N PHE A 26 11.01 2.08 12.87
CA PHE A 26 10.58 0.70 12.71
C PHE A 26 11.37 -0.25 13.60
N ASN A 27 12.68 -0.08 13.74
CA ASN A 27 13.52 -0.94 14.58
C ASN A 27 13.15 -0.90 16.07
N ARG A 28 12.61 0.24 16.56
CA ARG A 28 12.12 0.37 17.94
C ARG A 28 10.64 0.02 18.12
N SER A 29 9.97 -0.37 17.02
CA SER A 29 8.55 -0.72 17.01
C SER A 29 8.35 -2.23 16.90
N THR A 30 7.45 -2.78 17.71
CA THR A 30 7.09 -4.21 17.64
C THR A 30 6.05 -4.45 16.53
N VAL A 31 5.07 -3.55 16.45
CA VAL A 31 3.93 -3.64 15.52
C VAL A 31 3.83 -2.34 14.74
N TYR A 32 3.62 -2.46 13.45
CA TYR A 32 3.30 -1.33 12.56
C TYR A 32 1.85 -1.46 12.07
N LEU A 33 1.09 -0.39 12.22
CA LEU A 33 -0.30 -0.30 11.77
C LEU A 33 -0.39 0.65 10.59
N TYR A 34 -0.88 0.15 9.46
CA TYR A 34 -1.02 0.92 8.24
C TYR A 34 -2.42 0.73 7.64
N ASP A 35 -3.28 1.74 7.78
CA ASP A 35 -4.61 1.73 7.21
C ASP A 35 -4.77 2.88 6.21
N SER A 36 -4.57 2.56 4.93
CA SER A 36 -4.63 3.54 3.84
C SER A 36 -5.93 3.47 3.02
N ALA A 37 -6.75 2.43 3.21
CA ALA A 37 -7.92 2.19 2.36
C ALA A 37 -8.91 3.36 2.34
N GLU A 38 -9.32 3.85 3.49
CA GLU A 38 -10.27 4.98 3.59
C GLU A 38 -9.64 6.31 3.15
N TYR A 39 -8.36 6.49 3.43
CA TYR A 39 -7.63 7.70 3.03
C TYR A 39 -7.61 7.84 1.49
N TRP A 40 -7.22 6.80 0.78
CA TRP A 40 -7.14 6.80 -0.68
C TRP A 40 -8.50 6.79 -1.35
N ARG A 41 -9.47 6.05 -0.79
CA ARG A 41 -10.86 6.01 -1.27
C ARG A 41 -11.48 7.40 -1.32
N GLY A 42 -11.32 8.20 -0.26
CA GLY A 42 -11.82 9.56 -0.21
C GLY A 42 -11.18 10.51 -1.24
N ARG A 43 -10.03 10.17 -1.79
CA ARG A 43 -9.31 10.94 -2.82
C ARG A 43 -9.51 10.43 -4.25
N GLY A 44 -10.17 9.32 -4.44
CA GLY A 44 -10.38 8.69 -5.75
C GLY A 44 -9.07 8.19 -6.39
N VAL A 45 -8.10 7.84 -5.57
CA VAL A 45 -6.82 7.23 -5.95
C VAL A 45 -6.59 5.98 -5.12
N THR A 46 -5.57 5.21 -5.45
CA THR A 46 -5.23 3.98 -4.74
C THR A 46 -3.79 4.04 -4.23
N GLU A 47 -3.45 3.10 -3.36
CA GLU A 47 -2.06 2.86 -2.97
C GLU A 47 -1.22 2.53 -4.22
N GLY A 48 -0.04 3.15 -4.32
CA GLY A 48 0.87 2.93 -5.45
C GLY A 48 1.62 1.60 -5.32
N PHE A 49 2.38 1.42 -4.25
CA PHE A 49 3.11 0.19 -3.94
C PHE A 49 2.99 -0.19 -2.46
N GLY A 50 3.06 0.79 -1.55
CA GLY A 50 3.03 0.55 -0.10
C GLY A 50 4.43 0.28 0.46
N LEU A 51 5.40 1.15 0.15
CA LEU A 51 6.76 1.05 0.67
C LEU A 51 6.83 0.95 2.20
N PRO A 52 6.11 1.79 2.99
CA PRO A 52 6.24 1.74 4.44
C PRO A 52 5.89 0.39 5.08
N PRO A 53 4.84 -0.34 4.66
CA PRO A 53 4.61 -1.71 5.11
C PRO A 53 5.76 -2.68 4.79
N LEU A 54 6.36 -2.58 3.60
CA LEU A 54 7.49 -3.43 3.21
C LEU A 54 8.75 -3.10 4.02
N GLU A 55 9.03 -1.81 4.22
CA GLU A 55 10.15 -1.33 5.03
C GLU A 55 10.00 -1.75 6.50
N ALA A 56 8.78 -1.68 7.05
CA ALA A 56 8.49 -2.15 8.40
C ALA A 56 8.70 -3.66 8.54
N LEU A 57 8.31 -4.46 7.54
CA LEU A 57 8.61 -5.90 7.49
C LEU A 57 10.12 -6.16 7.48
N ALA A 58 10.87 -5.41 6.65
CA ALA A 58 12.32 -5.53 6.58
C ALA A 58 13.02 -5.20 7.92
N CYS A 59 12.46 -4.27 8.70
CA CYS A 59 12.92 -3.94 10.05
C CYS A 59 12.40 -4.92 11.13
N GLY A 60 11.65 -5.95 10.75
CA GLY A 60 11.17 -6.98 11.67
C GLY A 60 9.92 -6.62 12.46
N CYS A 61 9.17 -5.58 12.06
CA CYS A 61 7.85 -5.32 12.63
C CYS A 61 6.84 -6.41 12.25
N VAL A 62 5.88 -6.65 13.13
CA VAL A 62 4.62 -7.31 12.74
C VAL A 62 3.73 -6.25 12.10
N VAL A 63 3.36 -6.46 10.84
CA VAL A 63 2.61 -5.46 10.08
C VAL A 63 1.14 -5.82 10.01
N PHE A 64 0.30 -4.91 10.49
CA PHE A 64 -1.16 -4.94 10.31
C PHE A 64 -1.57 -3.85 9.32
N SER A 65 -2.27 -4.24 8.27
CA SER A 65 -2.62 -3.33 7.19
C SER A 65 -4.00 -3.59 6.62
N SER A 66 -4.62 -2.56 6.05
CA SER A 66 -5.68 -2.75 5.08
C SER A 66 -5.07 -3.31 3.80
N LEU A 67 -5.55 -4.47 3.35
CA LEU A 67 -5.09 -5.07 2.09
C LEU A 67 -5.90 -4.50 0.93
N ASN A 68 -5.32 -3.55 0.22
CA ASN A 68 -5.93 -2.87 -0.90
C ASN A 68 -4.91 -2.67 -2.03
N HIS A 69 -5.33 -2.95 -3.25
CA HIS A 69 -4.56 -2.72 -4.47
C HIS A 69 -3.12 -3.24 -4.38
N ALA A 70 -2.12 -2.37 -4.49
CA ALA A 70 -0.72 -2.76 -4.54
C ALA A 70 -0.22 -3.48 -3.27
N LEU A 71 -0.83 -3.25 -2.12
CA LEU A 71 -0.50 -4.04 -0.91
C LEU A 71 -0.87 -5.52 -1.07
N ALA A 72 -1.86 -5.84 -1.91
CA ALA A 72 -2.22 -7.22 -2.22
C ALA A 72 -1.23 -7.92 -3.16
N ASP A 73 -0.37 -7.17 -3.85
CA ASP A 73 0.62 -7.75 -4.77
C ASP A 73 1.76 -8.47 -4.01
N PHE A 74 2.09 -8.00 -2.81
CA PHE A 74 3.14 -8.61 -1.98
C PHE A 74 2.64 -9.06 -0.60
N GLY A 75 1.49 -8.57 -0.16
CA GLY A 75 0.92 -8.89 1.14
C GLY A 75 0.15 -10.21 1.12
N ASP A 76 0.72 -11.27 1.70
CA ASP A 76 0.03 -12.54 1.90
C ASP A 76 -0.68 -12.52 3.26
N PRO A 77 -2.04 -12.45 3.29
CA PRO A 77 -2.80 -12.31 4.53
C PRO A 77 -2.54 -13.44 5.51
N GLY A 78 -2.14 -13.07 6.74
CA GLY A 78 -1.81 -14.02 7.79
C GLY A 78 -0.40 -14.60 7.73
N HIS A 79 0.39 -14.21 6.72
CA HIS A 79 1.79 -14.65 6.58
C HIS A 79 2.76 -13.48 6.62
N THR A 80 2.64 -12.52 5.70
CA THR A 80 3.51 -11.34 5.64
C THR A 80 2.81 -10.11 6.20
N LEU A 81 1.55 -9.90 5.85
CA LEU A 81 0.71 -8.82 6.39
C LEU A 81 -0.51 -9.41 7.10
N HIS A 82 -0.93 -8.76 8.17
CA HIS A 82 -2.13 -9.12 8.90
C HIS A 82 -3.22 -8.11 8.61
N GLN A 83 -4.29 -8.55 7.96
CA GLN A 83 -5.37 -7.65 7.57
C GLN A 83 -6.13 -7.11 8.78
N ILE A 84 -6.42 -5.80 8.79
CA ILE A 84 -7.28 -5.11 9.76
C ILE A 84 -8.50 -4.50 9.06
N GLY A 85 -9.50 -4.11 9.87
CA GLY A 85 -10.68 -3.43 9.34
C GLY A 85 -11.73 -4.37 8.70
N CYS A 86 -11.54 -5.68 8.76
CA CYS A 86 -12.46 -6.66 8.16
C CYS A 86 -13.43 -7.30 9.13
N GLY A 87 -13.37 -6.96 10.40
CA GLY A 87 -14.18 -7.55 11.43
C GLY A 87 -14.59 -6.55 12.50
N ARG A 88 -14.85 -7.08 13.70
CA ARG A 88 -15.11 -6.23 14.86
C ARG A 88 -13.82 -5.61 15.37
N LEU A 89 -13.90 -4.38 15.86
CA LEU A 89 -12.78 -3.69 16.50
C LEU A 89 -12.10 -4.54 17.60
N GLY A 90 -12.89 -5.28 18.39
CA GLY A 90 -12.36 -6.20 19.40
C GLY A 90 -11.46 -7.29 18.84
N PHE A 91 -11.80 -7.83 17.68
CA PHE A 91 -10.98 -8.84 17.01
C PHE A 91 -9.61 -8.29 16.60
N ASP A 92 -9.58 -7.10 15.99
CA ASP A 92 -8.30 -6.46 15.64
C ASP A 92 -7.49 -6.12 16.91
N LEU A 93 -8.15 -5.64 17.96
CA LEU A 93 -7.51 -5.31 19.23
C LEU A 93 -6.83 -6.53 19.87
N GLU A 94 -7.54 -7.65 19.98
CA GLU A 94 -7.00 -8.90 20.53
C GLU A 94 -5.78 -9.40 19.77
N ARG A 95 -5.84 -9.36 18.44
CA ARG A 95 -4.73 -9.79 17.57
C ARG A 95 -3.49 -8.90 17.73
N ILE A 96 -3.68 -7.59 17.79
CA ILE A 96 -2.59 -6.64 17.95
C ILE A 96 -1.97 -6.79 19.36
N GLN A 97 -2.77 -6.99 20.40
CA GLN A 97 -2.27 -7.26 21.75
C GLN A 97 -1.44 -8.56 21.80
N ASP A 98 -1.93 -9.65 21.18
CA ASP A 98 -1.18 -10.90 21.10
C ASP A 98 0.13 -10.73 20.29
N ALA A 99 0.10 -9.95 19.19
CA ALA A 99 1.28 -9.67 18.40
C ALA A 99 2.34 -8.83 19.16
N VAL A 100 1.92 -7.92 20.01
CA VAL A 100 2.83 -7.17 20.88
C VAL A 100 3.41 -8.08 21.96
N ALA A 101 2.60 -8.97 22.53
CA ALA A 101 3.02 -9.89 23.59
C ALA A 101 3.92 -11.04 23.08
N ALA A 102 3.68 -11.53 21.86
CA ALA A 102 4.39 -12.65 21.28
C ALA A 102 4.70 -12.43 19.77
N PRO A 103 5.53 -11.43 19.41
CA PRO A 103 5.73 -11.03 18.02
C PRO A 103 6.28 -12.14 17.12
N GLN A 104 7.04 -13.07 17.69
CA GLN A 104 7.62 -14.20 16.95
C GLN A 104 6.56 -15.13 16.32
N ARG A 105 5.36 -15.16 16.88
CA ARG A 105 4.24 -15.98 16.36
C ARG A 105 3.56 -15.32 15.16
N TRP A 106 3.81 -14.03 14.97
CA TRP A 106 3.14 -13.19 13.97
C TRP A 106 4.06 -12.76 12.84
N ARG A 107 5.37 -12.80 13.06
CA ARG A 107 6.35 -12.48 12.03
C ARG A 107 6.37 -13.55 10.95
N PRO A 108 6.60 -13.19 9.66
CA PRO A 108 6.89 -14.17 8.63
C PRO A 108 8.12 -14.99 9.01
N SER A 109 8.20 -16.22 8.53
CA SER A 109 9.46 -16.99 8.65
C SER A 109 10.57 -16.28 7.85
N ASP A 110 11.83 -16.44 8.33
CA ASP A 110 13.00 -15.80 7.71
C ASP A 110 13.07 -16.08 6.20
N ASN A 111 12.85 -17.33 5.79
CA ASN A 111 12.88 -17.72 4.37
C ASN A 111 11.80 -17.01 3.53
N ARG A 112 10.60 -16.76 4.09
CA ARG A 112 9.53 -16.04 3.40
C ARG A 112 9.83 -14.56 3.31
N LEU A 113 10.33 -13.98 4.39
CA LEU A 113 10.72 -12.58 4.42
C LEU A 113 11.85 -12.33 3.43
N GLU A 114 12.88 -13.15 3.44
CA GLU A 114 14.02 -13.05 2.52
C GLU A 114 13.57 -13.17 1.05
N ALA A 115 12.71 -14.14 0.73
CA ALA A 115 12.16 -14.29 -0.61
C ALA A 115 11.37 -13.06 -1.06
N LEU A 116 10.52 -12.50 -0.20
CA LEU A 116 9.76 -11.28 -0.47
C LEU A 116 10.69 -10.08 -0.71
N LEU A 117 11.68 -9.88 0.17
CA LEU A 117 12.61 -8.76 0.04
C LEU A 117 13.48 -8.89 -1.22
N GLN A 118 13.87 -10.11 -1.58
CA GLN A 118 14.59 -10.37 -2.83
C GLN A 118 13.73 -10.05 -4.06
N GLU A 119 12.46 -10.45 -4.06
CA GLU A 119 11.51 -10.15 -5.14
C GLU A 119 11.27 -8.64 -5.28
N CYS A 120 11.24 -7.90 -4.17
CA CYS A 120 11.07 -6.46 -4.14
C CYS A 120 12.39 -5.67 -4.24
N SER A 121 13.52 -6.35 -4.47
CA SER A 121 14.83 -5.72 -4.57
C SER A 121 14.99 -4.87 -5.84
N GLU A 122 15.92 -3.91 -5.78
CA GLU A 122 16.31 -3.12 -6.96
C GLU A 122 16.79 -4.00 -8.12
N ALA A 123 17.55 -5.05 -7.84
CA ALA A 123 18.02 -6.00 -8.84
C ALA A 123 16.87 -6.68 -9.58
N ALA A 124 15.88 -7.21 -8.84
CA ALA A 124 14.70 -7.84 -9.42
C ALA A 124 13.83 -6.83 -10.20
N LEU A 125 13.74 -5.58 -9.74
CA LEU A 125 13.07 -4.51 -10.46
C LEU A 125 13.75 -4.22 -11.79
N LEU A 126 15.07 -4.11 -11.82
CA LEU A 126 15.84 -3.85 -13.03
C LEU A 126 15.71 -5.00 -14.06
N GLU A 127 15.69 -6.25 -13.61
CA GLU A 127 15.44 -7.41 -14.49
C GLU A 127 14.04 -7.33 -15.12
N ARG A 128 13.01 -7.09 -14.32
CA ARG A 128 11.64 -6.92 -14.83
C ARG A 128 11.53 -5.78 -15.85
N TRP A 129 12.22 -4.67 -15.64
CA TRP A 129 12.26 -3.60 -16.61
C TRP A 129 12.96 -3.98 -17.91
N ARG A 130 14.10 -4.68 -17.84
CA ARG A 130 14.79 -5.19 -19.05
C ARG A 130 13.90 -6.11 -19.86
N ASP A 131 13.21 -7.04 -19.20
CA ASP A 131 12.27 -7.95 -19.84
C ASP A 131 11.11 -7.21 -20.50
N ALA A 132 10.51 -6.25 -19.79
CA ALA A 132 9.42 -5.44 -20.31
C ALA A 132 9.86 -4.64 -21.55
N PHE A 133 11.03 -4.01 -21.54
CA PHE A 133 11.55 -3.30 -22.71
C PHE A 133 11.88 -4.24 -23.87
N THR A 134 12.43 -5.40 -23.58
CA THR A 134 12.70 -6.41 -24.62
C THR A 134 11.40 -6.86 -25.29
N GLN A 135 10.35 -7.12 -24.53
CA GLN A 135 9.03 -7.46 -25.06
C GLN A 135 8.42 -6.31 -25.87
N LEU A 136 8.54 -5.07 -25.39
CA LEU A 136 8.06 -3.89 -26.12
C LEU A 136 8.78 -3.69 -27.46
N ASP A 137 10.08 -3.90 -27.50
CA ASP A 137 10.86 -3.78 -28.74
C ASP A 137 10.50 -4.91 -29.72
N ALA A 138 10.26 -6.11 -29.25
CA ALA A 138 9.75 -7.21 -30.09
C ALA A 138 8.35 -6.89 -30.66
N LEU A 139 7.47 -6.29 -29.86
CA LEU A 139 6.15 -5.84 -30.33
C LEU A 139 6.24 -4.74 -31.39
N LYS A 140 7.16 -3.78 -31.24
CA LYS A 140 7.40 -2.72 -32.23
C LYS A 140 7.87 -3.30 -33.56
N ALA A 141 8.66 -4.35 -33.55
CA ALA A 141 9.12 -5.01 -34.78
C ALA A 141 7.98 -5.68 -35.58
N VAL A 142 6.88 -6.05 -34.90
CA VAL A 142 5.72 -6.74 -35.48
C VAL A 142 4.55 -5.78 -35.75
N SER A 143 4.48 -4.66 -35.04
CA SER A 143 3.36 -3.72 -35.10
C SER A 143 3.58 -2.63 -36.13
N GLY A 144 2.51 -2.27 -36.84
CA GLY A 144 2.46 -1.16 -37.78
C GLY A 144 2.88 0.21 -37.22
N PRO A 145 2.51 1.30 -37.87
CA PRO A 145 2.99 2.64 -37.53
C PRO A 145 2.75 3.00 -36.04
N PRO A 146 3.64 3.78 -35.43
CA PRO A 146 3.55 4.13 -34.03
C PRO A 146 2.21 4.76 -33.68
N LEU A 147 1.70 4.44 -32.48
CA LEU A 147 0.48 5.02 -31.95
C LEU A 147 0.55 6.55 -32.09
N SER A 148 -0.34 7.14 -32.84
CA SER A 148 -0.42 8.60 -32.95
C SER A 148 -0.77 9.17 -31.57
N THR A 149 0.07 10.06 -31.06
CA THR A 149 -0.26 10.80 -29.84
C THR A 149 -1.52 11.64 -30.11
N PRO A 150 -2.55 11.53 -29.28
CA PRO A 150 -3.74 12.34 -29.46
C PRO A 150 -3.33 13.83 -29.41
N PRO A 151 -3.92 14.66 -30.27
CA PRO A 151 -3.57 16.08 -30.31
C PRO A 151 -3.79 16.72 -28.92
N THR A 152 -2.89 17.59 -28.51
CA THR A 152 -2.84 18.18 -27.15
C THR A 152 -4.14 18.84 -26.70
N TRP A 153 -4.93 19.36 -27.66
CA TRP A 153 -6.24 19.93 -27.37
C TRP A 153 -7.26 18.88 -26.87
N ARG A 154 -7.22 17.64 -27.39
CA ARG A 154 -8.08 16.55 -26.90
C ARG A 154 -7.75 16.16 -25.47
N LEU A 155 -6.47 16.08 -25.13
CA LEU A 155 -6.03 15.82 -23.76
C LEU A 155 -6.46 16.95 -22.81
N ARG A 156 -6.32 18.20 -23.24
CA ARG A 156 -6.80 19.36 -22.46
C ARG A 156 -8.31 19.36 -22.27
N LEU A 157 -9.08 19.01 -23.31
CA LEU A 157 -10.54 18.90 -23.23
C LEU A 157 -10.95 17.79 -22.25
N GLN A 158 -10.33 16.61 -22.32
CA GLN A 158 -10.59 15.53 -21.38
C GLN A 158 -10.29 15.92 -19.93
N GLN A 159 -9.18 16.63 -19.69
CA GLN A 159 -8.84 17.13 -18.37
C GLN A 159 -9.85 18.16 -17.86
N LEU A 160 -10.35 19.03 -18.73
CA LEU A 160 -11.36 20.02 -18.40
C LEU A 160 -12.70 19.35 -18.05
N LEU A 161 -13.14 18.39 -18.86
CA LEU A 161 -14.34 17.61 -18.59
C LEU A 161 -14.25 16.82 -17.29
N ALA A 162 -13.11 16.19 -17.02
CA ALA A 162 -12.86 15.50 -15.76
C ALA A 162 -12.85 16.44 -14.54
N ARG A 163 -12.39 17.70 -14.71
CA ARG A 163 -12.48 18.72 -13.65
C ARG A 163 -13.92 19.16 -13.40
N LEU A 164 -14.69 19.43 -14.47
CA LEU A 164 -16.10 19.79 -14.38
C LEU A 164 -16.91 18.68 -13.72
N GLN A 165 -16.69 17.44 -14.09
CA GLN A 165 -17.37 16.29 -13.51
C GLN A 165 -17.08 16.14 -12.00
N ARG A 166 -15.85 16.42 -11.57
CA ARG A 166 -15.49 16.47 -10.13
C ARG A 166 -16.19 17.61 -9.38
N VAL A 167 -16.41 18.74 -10.03
CA VAL A 167 -17.16 19.87 -9.42
C VAL A 167 -18.65 19.54 -9.33
N VAL A 168 -19.23 18.99 -10.38
CA VAL A 168 -20.65 18.56 -10.41
C VAL A 168 -20.93 17.49 -9.34
N ASN A 169 -20.06 16.51 -9.21
CA ASN A 169 -20.18 15.45 -8.19
C ASN A 169 -20.03 15.96 -6.74
N ARG A 170 -19.58 17.19 -6.52
CA ARG A 170 -19.48 17.84 -5.21
C ARG A 170 -20.69 18.70 -4.85
N LEU A 171 -21.61 18.92 -5.79
CA LEU A 171 -22.83 19.70 -5.52
C LEU A 171 -23.83 18.83 -4.73
N PRO A 172 -24.33 19.28 -3.56
CA PRO A 172 -25.32 18.54 -2.81
C PRO A 172 -26.61 18.44 -3.61
N GLY A 173 -27.11 17.23 -3.82
CA GLY A 173 -28.38 16.96 -4.49
C GLY A 173 -28.29 16.36 -5.91
N TRP A 174 -27.10 16.06 -6.44
CA TRP A 174 -27.00 15.36 -7.71
C TRP A 174 -26.97 13.84 -7.52
N PRO A 175 -27.83 13.07 -8.19
CA PRO A 175 -27.87 11.61 -8.02
C PRO A 175 -26.57 10.98 -8.52
N CYS A 176 -25.86 10.27 -7.63
CA CYS A 176 -24.81 9.33 -8.02
C CYS A 176 -25.41 8.22 -8.88
N ARG A 177 -24.99 8.11 -10.12
CA ARG A 177 -25.14 6.90 -10.92
C ARG A 177 -23.86 6.12 -10.91
#